data_a59615c785ed7d03bb17785d3f982514
#
_entry.id   a59615c785ed7d03bb17785d3f982514
#
_cell.length_a   1.000
_cell.length_b   1.000
_cell.length_c   1.000
_cell.angle_alpha   90.00
_cell.angle_beta   90.00
_cell.angle_gamma   90.00
#
_symmetry.space_group_name_H-M   'P 1'
#
loop_
_entity.id
_entity.type
_entity.pdbx_description
1 polymer ?
#
loop_
_entity_poly.entity_id
_entity_poly.type
_entity_poly.pdbx_seq_one_letter_code
_entity_poly.pdbx_strand_id
1 'polypeptide(L)'
;MPLQCIIVDDYHPFLKAARAKLERQGVVVVGVANNGAEALRQARELSPDVALVDISLGTESGFDVAREINPYVGIVILISSDDHYATDDYAELIAGSPAVGFLSKATLSADAISMLVP
;
A
#
# COMPACT_ATOMS: atom_id res chain seq x y z
N MET A 1 2.49 20.00 1.84
CA MET A 1 3.29 18.98 2.57
C MET A 1 3.36 17.72 1.73
N PRO A 2 4.54 17.14 1.50
CA PRO A 2 4.62 15.88 0.78
C PRO A 2 4.00 14.75 1.60
N LEU A 3 3.39 13.80 0.91
CA LEU A 3 2.84 12.61 1.53
C LEU A 3 3.97 11.71 2.02
N GLN A 4 3.85 11.22 3.25
CA GLN A 4 4.73 10.20 3.80
C GLN A 4 4.08 8.83 3.59
N CYS A 5 4.84 7.91 3.01
CA CYS A 5 4.31 6.63 2.55
C CYS A 5 5.18 5.47 3.03
N ILE A 6 4.54 4.36 3.39
CA ILE A 6 5.23 3.07 3.50
C ILE A 6 4.72 2.16 2.39
N ILE A 7 5.60 1.26 1.92
CA ILE A 7 5.26 0.29 0.88
C ILE A 7 5.45 -1.11 1.45
N VAL A 8 4.41 -1.93 1.40
CA VAL A 8 4.41 -3.30 1.94
C VAL A 8 4.25 -4.29 0.81
N ASP A 9 5.30 -5.05 0.52
CA ASP A 9 5.34 -6.01 -0.57
C ASP A 9 6.48 -7.00 -0.31
N ASP A 10 6.28 -8.27 -0.59
CA ASP A 10 7.31 -9.30 -0.40
C ASP A 10 8.26 -9.44 -1.59
N TYR A 11 7.97 -8.73 -2.69
CA TYR A 11 8.82 -8.76 -3.88
C TYR A 11 9.80 -7.58 -3.86
N HIS A 12 11.03 -7.86 -3.45
CA HIS A 12 12.05 -6.84 -3.24
C HIS A 12 12.34 -5.95 -4.46
N PRO A 13 12.45 -6.49 -5.69
CA PRO A 13 12.65 -5.64 -6.86
C PRO A 13 11.55 -4.60 -7.07
N PHE A 14 10.29 -4.95 -6.77
CA PHE A 14 9.19 -3.98 -6.84
C PHE A 14 9.34 -2.89 -5.80
N LEU A 15 9.67 -3.25 -4.55
CA LEU A 15 9.87 -2.27 -3.48
C LEU A 15 10.89 -1.22 -3.88
N LYS A 16 12.01 -1.68 -4.44
CA LYS A 16 13.10 -0.80 -4.86
C LYS A 16 12.66 0.13 -5.99
N ALA A 17 12.00 -0.43 -7.01
CA ALA A 17 11.55 0.34 -8.18
C ALA A 17 10.46 1.35 -7.81
N ALA A 18 9.49 0.92 -7.02
CA ALA A 18 8.37 1.78 -6.58
C ALA A 18 8.87 2.92 -5.72
N ARG A 19 9.78 2.63 -4.78
CA ARG A 19 10.37 3.66 -3.94
C ARG A 19 11.05 4.73 -4.78
N ALA A 20 11.90 4.32 -5.74
CA ALA A 20 12.62 5.26 -6.59
C ALA A 20 11.67 6.11 -7.42
N LYS A 21 10.64 5.49 -8.00
CA LYS A 21 9.65 6.20 -8.82
C LYS A 21 8.88 7.23 -8.01
N LEU A 22 8.36 6.82 -6.85
CA LEU A 22 7.54 7.70 -6.02
C LEU A 22 8.37 8.85 -5.44
N GLU A 23 9.62 8.59 -5.05
CA GLU A 23 10.50 9.65 -4.56
C GLU A 23 10.81 10.67 -5.65
N ARG A 24 11.01 10.25 -6.89
CA ARG A 24 11.17 11.18 -8.02
C ARG A 24 9.93 12.04 -8.24
N GLN A 25 8.76 11.55 -7.85
CA GLN A 25 7.49 12.26 -8.01
C GLN A 25 7.10 13.08 -6.78
N GLY A 26 7.98 13.18 -5.80
CA GLY A 26 7.75 14.03 -4.63
C GLY A 26 7.12 13.36 -3.43
N VAL A 27 6.89 12.05 -3.46
CA VAL A 27 6.41 11.30 -2.30
C VAL A 27 7.59 10.95 -1.41
N VAL A 28 7.44 11.12 -0.10
CA VAL A 28 8.48 10.72 0.86
C VAL A 28 8.21 9.29 1.31
N VAL A 29 9.02 8.34 0.85
CA VAL A 29 8.91 6.95 1.26
C VAL A 29 9.69 6.77 2.56
N VAL A 30 8.97 6.71 3.68
CA VAL A 30 9.58 6.65 5.01
C VAL A 30 9.96 5.22 5.43
N GLY A 31 9.44 4.22 4.74
CA GLY A 31 9.80 2.84 5.01
C GLY A 31 9.27 1.87 3.97
N VAL A 32 9.89 0.70 3.93
CA VAL A 32 9.43 -0.44 3.13
C VAL A 32 9.39 -1.65 4.04
N ALA A 33 8.40 -2.51 3.86
CA ALA A 33 8.21 -3.70 4.67
C ALA A 33 7.93 -4.89 3.76
N ASN A 34 8.43 -6.06 4.12
CA ASN A 34 8.25 -7.26 3.30
C ASN A 34 7.30 -8.29 3.93
N ASN A 35 6.74 -7.98 5.08
CA ASN A 35 5.74 -8.82 5.75
C ASN A 35 4.86 -7.99 6.68
N GLY A 36 3.81 -8.62 7.21
CA GLY A 36 2.84 -7.94 8.07
C GLY A 36 3.41 -7.45 9.40
N ALA A 37 4.29 -8.22 10.02
CA ALA A 37 4.89 -7.85 11.31
C ALA A 37 5.74 -6.58 11.16
N GLU A 38 6.54 -6.51 10.10
CA GLU A 38 7.38 -5.36 9.79
C GLU A 38 6.53 -4.14 9.44
N ALA A 39 5.44 -4.36 8.66
CA ALA A 39 4.50 -3.30 8.30
C ALA A 39 3.85 -2.70 9.55
N LEU A 40 3.42 -3.53 10.48
CA LEU A 40 2.79 -3.08 11.72
C LEU A 40 3.77 -2.27 12.57
N ARG A 41 4.99 -2.74 12.71
CA ARG A 41 6.03 -2.01 13.46
C ARG A 41 6.27 -0.63 12.85
N GLN A 42 6.45 -0.56 11.55
CA GLN A 42 6.68 0.71 10.85
C GLN A 42 5.48 1.65 10.93
N ALA A 43 4.27 1.12 10.78
CA ALA A 43 3.05 1.93 10.88
C ALA A 43 2.94 2.60 12.25
N ARG A 44 3.23 1.85 13.31
CA ARG A 44 3.16 2.36 14.69
C ARG A 44 4.26 3.38 14.98
N GLU A 45 5.48 3.13 14.48
CA GLU A 45 6.62 4.02 14.73
C GLU A 45 6.58 5.29 13.88
N LEU A 46 6.15 5.17 12.63
CA LEU A 46 6.30 6.24 11.64
C LEU A 46 5.01 7.01 11.39
N SER A 47 3.86 6.44 11.70
CA SER A 47 2.53 7.04 11.47
C SER A 47 2.43 7.68 10.08
N PRO A 48 2.65 6.91 8.99
CA PRO A 48 2.66 7.48 7.65
C PRO A 48 1.26 7.95 7.22
N ASP A 49 1.22 8.86 6.26
CA ASP A 49 -0.05 9.31 5.68
C ASP A 49 -0.71 8.21 4.86
N VAL A 50 0.10 7.41 4.16
CA VAL A 50 -0.37 6.39 3.22
C VAL A 50 0.42 5.10 3.44
N ALA A 51 -0.29 3.98 3.47
CA ALA A 51 0.31 2.66 3.37
C ALA A 51 -0.14 1.98 2.10
N LEU A 52 0.80 1.61 1.25
CA LEU A 52 0.55 0.80 0.05
C LEU A 52 0.79 -0.65 0.42
N VAL A 53 -0.24 -1.50 0.32
CA VAL A 53 -0.17 -2.89 0.78
C VAL A 53 -0.52 -3.83 -0.34
N ASP A 54 0.41 -4.71 -0.71
CA ASP A 54 0.15 -5.76 -1.68
C ASP A 54 -0.92 -6.72 -1.13
N ILE A 55 -1.89 -7.06 -1.96
CA ILE A 55 -2.96 -8.00 -1.60
C ILE A 55 -2.37 -9.37 -1.24
N SER A 56 -1.31 -9.79 -1.94
CA SER A 56 -0.66 -11.08 -1.71
C SER A 56 0.75 -10.88 -1.12
N LEU A 57 0.91 -11.24 0.14
CA LEU A 57 2.20 -11.10 0.85
C LEU A 57 2.73 -12.50 1.21
N GLY A 58 3.12 -13.26 0.20
CA GLY A 58 3.58 -14.64 0.40
C GLY A 58 2.48 -15.49 1.02
N THR A 59 2.65 -15.91 2.27
CA THR A 59 1.64 -16.69 2.99
C THR A 59 0.62 -15.82 3.74
N GLU A 60 0.81 -14.51 3.75
CA GLU A 60 -0.08 -13.59 4.43
C GLU A 60 -1.05 -12.93 3.44
N SER A 61 -2.25 -12.57 3.92
CA SER A 61 -3.20 -11.79 3.15
C SER A 61 -2.96 -10.30 3.39
N GLY A 62 -2.83 -9.54 2.30
CA GLY A 62 -2.73 -8.09 2.37
C GLY A 62 -3.97 -7.46 3.00
N PHE A 63 -5.14 -8.08 2.87
CA PHE A 63 -6.36 -7.60 3.52
C PHE A 63 -6.24 -7.66 5.05
N ASP A 64 -5.64 -8.72 5.58
CA ASP A 64 -5.42 -8.85 7.02
C ASP A 64 -4.41 -7.83 7.53
N VAL A 65 -3.32 -7.63 6.78
CA VAL A 65 -2.31 -6.63 7.11
C VAL A 65 -2.93 -5.23 7.10
N ALA A 66 -3.75 -4.93 6.09
CA ALA A 66 -4.44 -3.64 5.99
C ALA A 66 -5.30 -3.36 7.23
N ARG A 67 -6.02 -4.36 7.71
CA ARG A 67 -6.83 -4.22 8.93
C ARG A 67 -5.97 -3.95 10.16
N GLU A 68 -4.83 -4.63 10.28
CA GLU A 68 -3.95 -4.47 11.44
C GLU A 68 -3.29 -3.10 11.49
N ILE A 69 -2.87 -2.57 10.34
CA ILE A 69 -2.14 -1.29 10.31
C ILE A 69 -3.05 -0.07 10.22
N ASN A 70 -4.31 -0.26 9.81
CA ASN A 70 -5.23 0.85 9.56
C ASN A 70 -5.32 1.88 10.71
N PRO A 71 -5.33 1.46 12.00
CA PRO A 71 -5.42 2.45 13.09
C PRO A 71 -4.21 3.38 13.20
N TYR A 72 -3.09 3.02 12.60
CA TYR A 72 -1.82 3.73 12.76
C TYR A 72 -1.40 4.56 11.55
N VAL A 73 -2.15 4.47 10.45
CA VAL A 73 -1.84 5.18 9.19
C VAL A 73 -3.00 6.07 8.78
N GLY A 74 -2.73 7.07 7.96
CA GLY A 74 -3.78 7.96 7.47
C GLY A 74 -4.78 7.22 6.60
N ILE A 75 -4.30 6.61 5.52
CA ILE A 75 -5.11 5.76 4.63
C ILE A 75 -4.34 4.53 4.21
N VAL A 76 -5.07 3.48 3.86
CA VAL A 76 -4.51 2.27 3.27
C VAL A 76 -4.98 2.17 1.82
N ILE A 77 -4.04 1.89 0.91
CA ILE A 77 -4.33 1.61 -0.49
C ILE A 77 -3.80 0.21 -0.79
N LEU A 78 -4.66 -0.65 -1.33
CA LEU A 78 -4.23 -1.98 -1.75
C LEU A 78 -3.63 -1.92 -3.15
N ILE A 79 -2.55 -2.68 -3.37
CA ILE A 79 -1.89 -2.76 -4.67
C ILE A 79 -1.77 -4.22 -5.10
N SER A 80 -1.72 -4.45 -6.41
CA SER A 80 -1.48 -5.79 -6.96
C SER A 80 -0.94 -5.69 -8.38
N SER A 81 -0.13 -6.68 -8.77
CA SER A 81 0.29 -6.86 -10.16
C SER A 81 -0.76 -7.58 -10.98
N ASP A 82 -1.79 -8.13 -10.35
CA ASP A 82 -2.82 -8.92 -10.99
C ASP A 82 -4.07 -8.06 -11.24
N ASP A 83 -4.40 -7.85 -12.51
CA ASP A 83 -5.57 -7.06 -12.91
C ASP A 83 -6.89 -7.70 -12.49
N HIS A 84 -6.90 -8.99 -12.17
CA HIS A 84 -8.12 -9.67 -11.69
C HIS A 84 -8.68 -9.03 -10.43
N TYR A 85 -7.85 -8.41 -9.61
CA TYR A 85 -8.29 -7.73 -8.38
C TYR A 85 -9.08 -6.45 -8.67
N ALA A 86 -9.02 -5.95 -9.90
CA ALA A 86 -9.83 -4.81 -10.33
C ALA A 86 -11.22 -5.23 -10.80
N THR A 87 -11.52 -6.55 -10.83
CA THR A 87 -12.81 -7.08 -11.29
C THR A 87 -13.82 -7.15 -10.15
N ASP A 88 -15.09 -7.38 -10.51
CA ASP A 88 -16.20 -7.50 -9.55
C ASP A 88 -15.98 -8.61 -8.52
N ASP A 89 -15.20 -9.65 -8.85
CA ASP A 89 -14.95 -10.78 -7.95
C ASP A 89 -14.25 -10.35 -6.66
N TYR A 90 -13.44 -9.30 -6.72
CA TYR A 90 -12.69 -8.80 -5.56
C TYR A 90 -13.22 -7.48 -5.03
N ALA A 91 -14.16 -6.86 -5.74
CA ALA A 91 -14.71 -5.56 -5.34
C ALA A 91 -15.30 -5.61 -3.93
N GLU A 92 -16.00 -6.69 -3.59
CA GLU A 92 -16.59 -6.84 -2.25
C GLU A 92 -15.54 -6.98 -1.16
N LEU A 93 -14.44 -7.71 -1.43
CA LEU A 93 -13.35 -7.86 -0.48
C LEU A 93 -12.65 -6.53 -0.25
N ILE A 94 -12.43 -5.76 -1.30
CA ILE A 94 -11.82 -4.43 -1.21
C ILE A 94 -12.75 -3.49 -0.45
N ALA A 95 -14.03 -3.48 -0.79
CA ALA A 95 -15.03 -2.63 -0.14
C ALA A 95 -15.22 -2.98 1.34
N GLY A 96 -15.07 -4.25 1.70
CA GLY A 96 -15.16 -4.71 3.10
C GLY A 96 -13.88 -4.49 3.90
N SER A 97 -12.80 -4.04 3.27
CA SER A 97 -11.52 -3.74 3.93
C SER A 97 -11.48 -2.27 4.34
N PRO A 98 -10.54 -1.88 5.21
CA PRO A 98 -10.36 -0.46 5.55
C PRO A 98 -9.69 0.36 4.44
N ALA A 99 -9.26 -0.27 3.35
CA ALA A 99 -8.60 0.44 2.26
C ALA A 99 -9.54 1.43 1.58
N VAL A 100 -9.01 2.59 1.21
CA VAL A 100 -9.78 3.61 0.49
C VAL A 100 -9.85 3.33 -1.01
N GLY A 101 -9.01 2.42 -1.51
CA GLY A 101 -9.02 2.03 -2.91
C GLY A 101 -7.96 1.01 -3.24
N PHE A 102 -7.87 0.73 -4.52
CA PHE A 102 -6.96 -0.25 -5.09
C PHE A 102 -6.24 0.38 -6.27
N LEU A 103 -4.94 0.09 -6.39
CA LEU A 103 -4.14 0.52 -7.55
C LEU A 103 -3.38 -0.69 -8.12
N SER A 104 -3.32 -0.77 -9.44
CA SER A 104 -2.43 -1.71 -10.11
C SER A 104 -0.98 -1.24 -9.92
N LYS A 105 -0.06 -2.18 -9.69
CA LYS A 105 1.36 -1.85 -9.62
C LYS A 105 1.85 -1.19 -10.91
N ALA A 106 1.26 -1.55 -12.05
CA ALA A 106 1.64 -0.97 -13.34
C ALA A 106 1.28 0.51 -13.46
N THR A 107 0.23 0.95 -12.77
CA THR A 107 -0.26 2.33 -12.84
C THR A 107 0.04 3.14 -11.57
N LEU A 108 0.79 2.58 -10.64
CA LEU A 108 1.15 3.24 -9.40
C LEU A 108 1.96 4.50 -9.66
N SER A 109 1.49 5.64 -9.12
CA SER A 109 2.14 6.93 -9.26
C SER A 109 1.72 7.85 -8.12
N ALA A 110 2.45 8.96 -7.94
CA ALA A 110 2.08 9.97 -6.96
C ALA A 110 0.69 10.53 -7.26
N ASP A 111 0.37 10.78 -8.54
CA ASP A 111 -0.94 11.28 -8.92
C ASP A 111 -2.06 10.28 -8.61
N ALA A 112 -1.85 9.01 -8.90
CA ALA A 112 -2.83 7.97 -8.61
C ALA A 112 -3.11 7.87 -7.09
N ILE A 113 -2.06 7.97 -6.28
CA ILE A 113 -2.19 7.98 -4.81
C ILE A 113 -2.98 9.22 -4.37
N SER A 114 -2.61 10.39 -4.91
CA SER A 114 -3.25 11.66 -4.53
C SER A 114 -4.75 11.68 -4.81
N MET A 115 -5.18 10.99 -5.87
CA MET A 115 -6.60 10.90 -6.21
C MET A 115 -7.42 10.12 -5.18
N LEU A 116 -6.77 9.26 -4.39
CA LEU A 116 -7.42 8.47 -3.34
C LEU A 116 -7.31 9.11 -1.96
N VAL A 117 -6.47 10.12 -1.80
CA VAL A 117 -6.34 10.86 -0.54
C VAL A 117 -7.52 11.82 -0.41
N PRO A 118 -8.31 11.71 0.67
CA PRO A 118 -9.46 12.61 0.87
C PRO A 118 -9.08 14.07 1.13
#